data_8d8b2a8f85d5daa451f4d33e7a2e1bab
#
_entry.id   8d8b2a8f85d5daa451f4d33e7a2e1bab
#
_cell.length_a   1.000
_cell.length_b   1.000
_cell.length_c   1.000
_cell.angle_alpha   90.00
_cell.angle_beta   90.00
_cell.angle_gamma   90.00
#
_symmetry.space_group_name_H-M   'P 1'
#
loop_
_entity.id
_entity.type
_entity.pdbx_description
1 polymer ?
#
loop_
_entity_poly.entity_id
_entity_poly.type
_entity_poly.pdbx_seq_one_letter_code
_entity_poly.pdbx_strand_id
1 'polypeptide(L)'
;MVRPTAFRMNEETAGNNYYQKVLDNVSPEDIVDQALEEFDNMVDILRSEGVNVIVFEDDPETDTPDSLFPNNWVSFHADGRVGLYPMLAENRRVERREDILFDLEHVHRFKISEVVDFTEFETHSVFLEGTGSIVL
;
A
#
# COMPACT_ATOMS: atom_id res chain seq x y z
N MET A 1 8.15 0.86 1.79
CA MET A 1 6.96 1.55 2.32
C MET A 1 6.53 2.58 1.30
N VAL A 2 5.24 2.91 1.20
CA VAL A 2 4.73 3.99 0.33
C VAL A 2 4.37 5.17 1.22
N ARG A 3 4.88 6.35 0.90
CA ARG A 3 4.61 7.60 1.62
C ARG A 3 3.29 8.18 1.13
N PRO A 4 2.28 8.33 1.99
CA PRO A 4 0.90 8.58 1.56
C PRO A 4 0.66 10.06 1.25
N THR A 5 0.50 10.43 -0.01
CA THR A 5 0.23 11.82 -0.44
C THR A 5 -1.26 12.14 -0.56
N ALA A 6 -2.13 11.11 -0.61
CA ALA A 6 -3.57 11.23 -0.76
C ALA A 6 -4.36 10.64 0.42
N PHE A 7 -3.72 10.52 1.60
CA PHE A 7 -4.31 9.85 2.76
C PHE A 7 -5.58 10.55 3.24
N ARG A 8 -6.66 9.79 3.27
CA ARG A 8 -7.96 10.20 3.83
C ARG A 8 -8.82 8.97 4.11
N MET A 9 -10.00 9.18 4.67
CA MET A 9 -11.00 8.13 4.68
C MET A 9 -11.31 7.69 3.25
N ASN A 10 -11.24 6.38 2.99
CA ASN A 10 -11.58 5.82 1.71
C ASN A 10 -13.06 5.44 1.67
N GLU A 11 -13.86 6.18 0.90
CA GLU A 11 -15.31 6.00 0.82
C GLU A 11 -15.69 4.63 0.24
N GLU A 12 -14.86 4.05 -0.65
CA GLU A 12 -15.11 2.73 -1.21
C GLU A 12 -14.94 1.60 -0.19
N THR A 13 -14.09 1.80 0.82
CA THR A 13 -13.82 0.81 1.88
C THR A 13 -14.54 1.10 3.19
N ALA A 14 -15.06 2.30 3.38
CA ALA A 14 -15.66 2.75 4.65
C ALA A 14 -16.83 1.85 5.12
N GLY A 15 -17.59 1.27 4.17
CA GLY A 15 -18.67 0.35 4.50
C GLY A 15 -18.24 -0.97 5.12
N ASN A 16 -16.99 -1.38 4.89
CA ASN A 16 -16.44 -2.67 5.32
C ASN A 16 -15.32 -2.51 6.36
N ASN A 17 -14.81 -1.29 6.57
CA ASN A 17 -13.70 -1.03 7.48
C ASN A 17 -14.18 -0.33 8.75
N TYR A 18 -14.37 -1.12 9.80
CA TYR A 18 -14.81 -0.63 11.12
C TYR A 18 -13.86 0.42 11.74
N TYR A 19 -12.59 0.40 11.35
CA TYR A 19 -11.57 1.29 11.92
C TYR A 19 -11.53 2.67 11.26
N GLN A 20 -12.11 2.82 10.07
CA GLN A 20 -12.20 4.13 9.43
C GLN A 20 -13.27 4.99 10.11
N LYS A 21 -12.88 6.21 10.48
CA LYS A 21 -13.77 7.18 11.11
C LYS A 21 -13.61 8.53 10.41
N VAL A 22 -14.74 9.18 10.19
CA VAL A 22 -14.75 10.59 9.80
C VAL A 22 -14.32 11.42 11.00
N LEU A 23 -13.31 12.26 10.82
CA LEU A 23 -12.89 13.23 11.83
C LEU A 23 -13.66 14.53 11.59
N ASP A 24 -14.57 14.87 12.51
CA ASP A 24 -15.25 16.15 12.48
C ASP A 24 -14.28 17.28 12.82
N ASN A 25 -14.33 18.37 12.05
CA ASN A 25 -13.56 19.60 12.25
C ASN A 25 -12.05 19.54 11.94
N VAL A 26 -11.60 18.60 11.11
CA VAL A 26 -10.24 18.54 10.56
C VAL A 26 -10.33 18.69 9.05
N SER A 27 -9.50 19.56 8.46
CA SER A 27 -9.49 19.71 7.01
C SER A 27 -8.82 18.49 6.33
N PRO A 28 -9.17 18.16 5.07
CA PRO A 28 -8.48 17.11 4.34
C PRO A 28 -6.96 17.34 4.23
N GLU A 29 -6.54 18.58 4.05
CA GLU A 29 -5.13 18.95 3.98
C GLU A 29 -4.42 18.68 5.32
N ASP A 30 -5.03 19.04 6.45
CA ASP A 30 -4.47 18.79 7.78
C ASP A 30 -4.34 17.27 8.05
N ILE A 31 -5.27 16.45 7.54
CA ILE A 31 -5.20 14.99 7.66
C ILE A 31 -4.00 14.44 6.90
N VAL A 32 -3.79 14.90 5.67
CA VAL A 32 -2.64 14.49 4.85
C VAL A 32 -1.34 14.93 5.51
N ASP A 33 -1.24 16.19 5.95
CA ASP A 33 -0.04 16.73 6.58
C ASP A 33 0.32 15.95 7.86
N GLN A 34 -0.67 15.64 8.69
CA GLN A 34 -0.47 14.83 9.88
C GLN A 34 -0.02 13.40 9.53
N ALA A 35 -0.64 12.77 8.54
CA ALA A 35 -0.27 11.43 8.11
C ALA A 35 1.18 11.38 7.58
N LEU A 36 1.59 12.40 6.83
CA LEU A 36 2.96 12.53 6.33
C LEU A 36 3.96 12.71 7.47
N GLU A 37 3.65 13.57 8.45
CA GLU A 37 4.50 13.78 9.63
C GLU A 37 4.66 12.48 10.44
N GLU A 38 3.57 11.77 10.70
CA GLU A 38 3.59 10.49 11.44
C GLU A 38 4.38 9.41 10.67
N PHE A 39 4.20 9.34 9.33
CA PHE A 39 4.94 8.43 8.48
C PHE A 39 6.44 8.72 8.51
N ASP A 40 6.84 9.97 8.31
CA ASP A 40 8.24 10.37 8.26
C ASP A 40 8.92 10.12 9.62
N ASN A 41 8.25 10.45 10.73
CA ASN A 41 8.73 10.16 12.07
C ASN A 41 8.93 8.66 12.31
N MET A 42 8.00 7.81 11.86
CA MET A 42 8.13 6.36 11.97
C MET A 42 9.32 5.85 11.16
N VAL A 43 9.51 6.34 9.93
CA VAL A 43 10.65 5.96 9.08
C VAL A 43 11.96 6.33 9.75
N ASP A 44 12.05 7.53 10.34
CA ASP A 44 13.26 7.99 11.02
C ASP A 44 13.57 7.15 12.26
N ILE A 45 12.56 6.78 13.05
CA ILE A 45 12.73 5.87 14.19
C ILE A 45 13.26 4.51 13.71
N LEU A 46 12.64 3.91 12.69
CA LEU A 46 13.08 2.63 12.16
C LEU A 46 14.53 2.67 11.66
N ARG A 47 14.89 3.73 10.95
CA ARG A 47 16.27 3.93 10.46
C ARG A 47 17.26 4.12 11.60
N SER A 48 16.88 4.83 12.67
CA SER A 48 17.73 5.02 13.85
C SER A 48 18.01 3.72 14.59
N GLU A 49 17.06 2.76 14.52
CA GLU A 49 17.21 1.41 15.08
C GLU A 49 17.92 0.43 14.10
N GLY A 50 18.44 0.94 12.99
CA GLY A 50 19.22 0.15 12.03
C GLY A 50 18.39 -0.62 10.99
N VAL A 51 17.09 -0.34 10.89
CA VAL A 51 16.25 -0.94 9.87
C VAL A 51 16.46 -0.22 8.53
N ASN A 52 16.77 -0.97 7.47
CA ASN A 52 16.84 -0.40 6.12
C ASN A 52 15.43 -0.18 5.58
N VAL A 53 14.97 1.07 5.58
CA VAL A 53 13.65 1.45 5.09
C VAL A 53 13.76 2.12 3.72
N ILE A 54 13.20 1.45 2.71
CA ILE A 54 13.03 1.99 1.36
C ILE A 54 11.66 2.66 1.31
N VAL A 55 11.64 3.93 0.94
CA VAL A 55 10.41 4.74 0.81
C VAL A 55 10.21 5.07 -0.66
N PHE A 56 9.00 4.83 -1.14
CA PHE A 56 8.51 5.28 -2.43
C PHE A 56 7.47 6.37 -2.20
N GLU A 57 7.59 7.48 -2.92
CA GLU A 57 6.55 8.51 -2.90
C GLU A 57 5.31 7.99 -3.63
N ASP A 58 4.15 8.25 -3.08
CA ASP A 58 2.90 8.00 -3.79
C ASP A 58 2.71 8.99 -4.95
N ASP A 59 1.92 8.60 -5.94
CA ASP A 59 1.62 9.47 -7.07
C ASP A 59 0.51 10.45 -6.71
N PRO A 60 0.80 11.77 -6.62
CA PRO A 60 -0.19 12.76 -6.23
C PRO A 60 -1.29 12.98 -7.29
N GLU A 61 -1.10 12.47 -8.52
CA GLU A 61 -2.11 12.55 -9.58
C GLU A 61 -3.09 11.36 -9.53
N THR A 62 -2.79 10.35 -8.70
CA THR A 62 -3.62 9.15 -8.55
C THR A 62 -4.37 9.18 -7.23
N ASP A 63 -5.68 8.91 -7.27
CA ASP A 63 -6.52 8.87 -6.08
C ASP A 63 -6.37 7.55 -5.32
N THR A 64 -5.39 7.48 -4.41
CA THR A 64 -4.96 6.28 -3.68
C THR A 64 -4.95 6.51 -2.17
N PRO A 65 -6.13 6.70 -1.52
CA PRO A 65 -6.20 7.05 -0.11
C PRO A 65 -5.58 6.00 0.84
N ASP A 66 -5.50 4.74 0.41
CA ASP A 66 -4.98 3.61 1.20
C ASP A 66 -3.59 3.13 0.73
N SER A 67 -2.87 3.88 -0.10
CA SER A 67 -1.54 3.52 -0.64
C SER A 67 -0.49 3.20 0.44
N LEU A 68 -0.70 3.72 1.66
CA LEU A 68 0.10 3.42 2.84
C LEU A 68 0.16 1.91 3.15
N PHE A 69 -0.82 1.13 2.68
CA PHE A 69 -0.97 -0.29 2.97
C PHE A 69 -0.65 -1.20 1.77
N PRO A 70 0.59 -1.20 1.22
CA PRO A 70 0.95 -2.00 0.05
C PRO A 70 0.83 -3.51 0.30
N ASN A 71 0.86 -3.94 1.56
CA ASN A 71 0.66 -5.33 1.96
C ASN A 71 -0.69 -5.92 1.53
N ASN A 72 -1.65 -5.10 1.13
CA ASN A 72 -2.93 -5.58 0.64
C ASN A 72 -2.85 -6.01 -0.83
N TRP A 73 -2.03 -5.36 -1.65
CA TRP A 73 -1.93 -5.68 -3.07
C TRP A 73 -0.69 -6.50 -3.45
N VAL A 74 0.34 -6.56 -2.58
CA VAL A 74 1.60 -7.26 -2.87
C VAL A 74 2.13 -8.01 -1.66
N SER A 75 2.74 -9.17 -1.89
CA SER A 75 3.55 -9.89 -0.90
C SER A 75 4.86 -10.37 -1.50
N PHE A 76 5.90 -10.45 -0.66
CA PHE A 76 7.22 -10.95 -1.02
C PHE A 76 7.53 -12.21 -0.24
N HIS A 77 8.04 -13.24 -0.91
CA HIS A 77 8.32 -14.54 -0.33
C HIS A 77 9.83 -14.85 -0.35
N ALA A 78 10.29 -15.64 0.61
CA ALA A 78 11.71 -15.94 0.80
C ALA A 78 12.36 -16.64 -0.41
N ASP A 79 11.58 -17.32 -1.23
CA ASP A 79 12.04 -17.97 -2.47
C ASP A 79 12.17 -17.00 -3.65
N GLY A 80 11.78 -15.74 -3.47
CA GLY A 80 11.81 -14.68 -4.47
C GLY A 80 10.52 -14.57 -5.28
N ARG A 81 9.47 -15.30 -4.93
CA ARG A 81 8.16 -15.08 -5.55
C ARG A 81 7.50 -13.82 -5.00
N VAL A 82 6.78 -13.13 -5.87
CA VAL A 82 5.97 -11.96 -5.53
C VAL A 82 4.53 -12.27 -5.90
N GLY A 83 3.60 -12.11 -4.96
CA GLY A 83 2.17 -12.25 -5.23
C GLY A 83 1.53 -10.89 -5.45
N LEU A 84 0.72 -10.74 -6.52
CA LEU A 84 -0.16 -9.60 -6.74
C LEU A 84 -1.61 -10.03 -6.50
N TYR A 85 -2.33 -9.25 -5.71
CA TYR A 85 -3.65 -9.65 -5.20
C TYR A 85 -4.80 -8.84 -5.79
N PRO A 86 -5.98 -9.48 -5.98
CA PRO A 86 -7.19 -8.83 -6.45
C PRO A 86 -7.81 -7.98 -5.33
N MET A 87 -8.04 -6.69 -5.63
CA MET A 87 -8.57 -5.70 -4.71
C MET A 87 -10.06 -5.48 -4.93
N LEU A 88 -10.84 -5.40 -3.84
CA LEU A 88 -12.28 -5.13 -3.89
C LEU A 88 -12.54 -3.69 -4.35
N ALA A 89 -11.98 -2.71 -3.66
CA ALA A 89 -12.14 -1.30 -3.97
C ALA A 89 -11.40 -0.94 -5.27
N GLU A 90 -12.09 -0.26 -6.19
CA GLU A 90 -11.52 0.06 -7.51
C GLU A 90 -10.38 1.06 -7.40
N ASN A 91 -10.50 2.05 -6.52
CA ASN A 91 -9.45 3.04 -6.27
C ASN A 91 -8.18 2.42 -5.66
N ARG A 92 -8.25 1.24 -5.05
CA ARG A 92 -7.09 0.52 -4.55
C ARG A 92 -6.38 -0.32 -5.62
N ARG A 93 -7.04 -0.62 -6.73
CA ARG A 93 -6.41 -1.37 -7.84
C ARG A 93 -5.29 -0.58 -8.52
N VAL A 94 -5.40 0.75 -8.52
CA VAL A 94 -4.36 1.64 -9.06
C VAL A 94 -3.17 1.85 -8.13
N GLU A 95 -3.23 1.36 -6.89
CA GLU A 95 -2.08 1.31 -5.98
C GLU A 95 -1.00 0.31 -6.44
N ARG A 96 -1.34 -0.66 -7.30
CA ARG A 96 -0.38 -1.64 -7.85
C ARG A 96 0.58 -0.95 -8.81
N ARG A 97 1.81 -0.78 -8.37
CA ARG A 97 2.86 -0.03 -9.08
C ARG A 97 3.98 -0.97 -9.52
N GLU A 98 4.07 -1.22 -10.82
CA GLU A 98 5.13 -2.04 -11.42
C GLU A 98 6.52 -1.40 -11.28
N ASP A 99 6.59 -0.07 -11.27
CA ASP A 99 7.83 0.68 -11.06
C ASP A 99 8.45 0.39 -9.70
N ILE A 100 7.64 0.20 -8.64
CA ILE A 100 8.11 -0.21 -7.32
C ILE A 100 8.80 -1.59 -7.39
N LEU A 101 8.21 -2.56 -8.11
CA LEU A 101 8.79 -3.88 -8.26
C LEU A 101 10.10 -3.82 -9.05
N PHE A 102 10.11 -3.02 -10.12
CA PHE A 102 11.30 -2.81 -10.94
C PHE A 102 12.45 -2.20 -10.11
N ASP A 103 12.17 -1.15 -9.33
CA ASP A 103 13.19 -0.50 -8.49
C ASP A 103 13.69 -1.42 -7.37
N LEU A 104 12.78 -2.17 -6.73
CA LEU A 104 13.16 -3.14 -5.71
C LEU A 104 14.15 -4.17 -6.27
N GLU A 105 13.93 -4.68 -7.49
CA GLU A 105 14.80 -5.66 -8.11
C GLU A 105 16.12 -5.03 -8.60
N HIS A 106 16.06 -3.94 -9.38
CA HIS A 106 17.19 -3.43 -10.12
C HIS A 106 18.05 -2.45 -9.31
N VAL A 107 17.43 -1.64 -8.47
CA VAL A 107 18.13 -0.64 -7.64
C VAL A 107 18.47 -1.22 -6.26
N HIS A 108 17.50 -1.84 -5.61
CA HIS A 108 17.62 -2.32 -4.23
C HIS A 108 18.05 -3.79 -4.12
N ARG A 109 18.24 -4.48 -5.26
CA ARG A 109 18.77 -5.85 -5.34
C ARG A 109 17.93 -6.92 -4.66
N PHE A 110 16.63 -6.70 -4.57
CA PHE A 110 15.71 -7.75 -4.18
C PHE A 110 15.70 -8.84 -5.26
N LYS A 111 15.68 -10.10 -4.81
CA LYS A 111 15.54 -11.21 -5.76
C LYS A 111 14.07 -11.40 -6.09
N ILE A 112 13.67 -11.07 -7.31
CA ILE A 112 12.34 -11.40 -7.85
C ILE A 112 12.54 -12.50 -8.88
N SER A 113 12.10 -13.73 -8.57
CA SER A 113 12.23 -14.88 -9.47
C SER A 113 10.98 -15.14 -10.30
N GLU A 114 9.82 -14.73 -9.79
CA GLU A 114 8.52 -14.92 -10.41
C GLU A 114 7.51 -13.92 -9.83
N VAL A 115 6.67 -13.36 -10.66
CA VAL A 115 5.48 -12.61 -10.24
C VAL A 115 4.25 -13.48 -10.51
N VAL A 116 3.54 -13.84 -9.44
CA VAL A 116 2.30 -14.59 -9.51
C VAL A 116 1.15 -13.60 -9.41
N ASP A 117 0.48 -13.39 -10.54
CA ASP A 117 -0.57 -12.39 -10.66
C ASP A 117 -1.96 -13.04 -10.51
N PHE A 118 -2.67 -12.64 -9.45
CA PHE A 118 -4.03 -13.06 -9.17
C PHE A 118 -5.07 -11.99 -9.51
N THR A 119 -4.67 -10.87 -10.11
CA THR A 119 -5.57 -9.72 -10.36
C THR A 119 -6.69 -10.04 -11.36
N GLU A 120 -6.52 -11.05 -12.22
CA GLU A 120 -7.57 -11.51 -13.14
C GLU A 120 -8.87 -11.92 -12.42
N PHE A 121 -8.78 -12.36 -11.16
CA PHE A 121 -9.95 -12.73 -10.35
C PHE A 121 -10.89 -11.55 -10.08
N GLU A 122 -10.45 -10.31 -10.20
CA GLU A 122 -11.29 -9.11 -10.12
C GLU A 122 -12.42 -9.15 -11.16
N THR A 123 -12.14 -9.70 -12.35
CA THR A 123 -13.15 -9.84 -13.42
C THR A 123 -14.26 -10.82 -13.07
N HIS A 124 -14.02 -11.69 -12.12
CA HIS A 124 -14.97 -12.69 -11.61
C HIS A 124 -15.58 -12.28 -10.26
N SER A 125 -15.34 -11.05 -9.80
CA SER A 125 -15.77 -10.57 -8.48
C SER A 125 -15.25 -11.45 -7.32
N VAL A 126 -14.04 -11.99 -7.46
CA VAL A 126 -13.34 -12.75 -6.43
C VAL A 126 -12.16 -11.92 -5.94
N PHE A 127 -12.14 -11.62 -4.65
CA PHE A 127 -11.17 -10.72 -4.04
C PHE A 127 -10.44 -11.41 -2.89
N LEU A 128 -9.13 -11.14 -2.78
CA LEU A 128 -8.28 -11.60 -1.70
C LEU A 128 -7.17 -10.55 -1.52
N GLU A 129 -7.31 -9.72 -0.52
CA GLU A 129 -6.38 -8.62 -0.28
C GLU A 129 -5.21 -9.08 0.59
N GLY A 130 -4.17 -9.61 -0.02
CA GLY A 130 -2.88 -9.95 0.58
C GLY A 130 -2.92 -10.30 2.07
N THR A 131 -2.07 -9.67 2.87
CA THR A 131 -2.00 -9.93 4.31
C THR A 131 -3.20 -9.39 5.10
N GLY A 132 -4.05 -8.56 4.51
CA GLY A 132 -5.31 -8.12 5.11
C GLY A 132 -6.32 -9.27 5.24
N SER A 133 -6.22 -10.27 4.35
CA SER A 133 -7.14 -11.42 4.29
C SER A 133 -6.47 -12.76 4.58
N ILE A 134 -5.13 -12.82 4.61
CA ILE A 134 -4.37 -14.06 4.83
C ILE A 134 -3.82 -14.09 6.25
N VAL A 135 -4.23 -15.09 7.01
CA VAL A 135 -3.67 -15.40 8.34
C VAL A 135 -2.88 -16.70 8.20
N LEU A 136 -1.58 -16.64 8.51
CA LEU A 136 -0.66 -17.78 8.49
C LEU A 136 -0.51 -18.40 9.89
#